data_927203d591d71a36e189011ef3c76960
#
_entry.id   927203d591d71a36e189011ef3c76960
#
_cell.length_a   1.000
_cell.length_b   1.000
_cell.length_c   1.000
_cell.angle_alpha   90.00
_cell.angle_beta   90.00
_cell.angle_gamma   90.00
#
_symmetry.space_group_name_H-M   'P 1'
#
loop_
_entity.id
_entity.type
_entity.pdbx_description
1 polymer ?
#
loop_
_entity_poly.entity_id
_entity_poly.type
_entity_poly.pdbx_seq_one_letter_code
_entity_poly.pdbx_strand_id
1 'polypeptide(L)'
;MVQKPALHVPPSAYDVHPGVAMVQKFVAELPGKTGKTLEQWGELVDAQEFETAAEKRAFLKAKHGFGTNAAAWVVEYTDDNPTWDADPESYLACAVEFVDAMYAGGKEHLRPVFEKLLEVGRSLGDDVKVCPCKTMVPLYRGRVFAEIKPSTRTRLDLGLALALDVPGQGKLKRNEQRIRKGDRLTHVISLEKVGDVTADVRTWLTAAYAAVGA
;
A
#
# COMPACT_ATOMS: atom_id res chain seq x y z
N MET A 1 11.23 -2.91 -31.73
CA MET A 1 10.08 -3.02 -30.79
C MET A 1 9.81 -4.50 -30.53
N VAL A 2 10.28 -5.02 -29.41
CA VAL A 2 9.99 -6.40 -28.99
C VAL A 2 8.74 -6.34 -28.14
N GLN A 3 7.62 -6.82 -28.68
CA GLN A 3 6.39 -7.03 -27.91
C GLN A 3 6.67 -8.05 -26.80
N LYS A 4 6.63 -7.62 -25.55
CA LYS A 4 6.62 -8.51 -24.39
C LYS A 4 5.37 -9.40 -24.49
N PRO A 5 5.47 -10.75 -24.39
CA PRO A 5 4.28 -11.60 -24.43
C PRO A 5 3.35 -11.23 -23.28
N ALA A 6 2.06 -11.08 -23.58
CA ALA A 6 1.02 -10.86 -22.57
C ALA A 6 1.06 -12.05 -21.58
N LEU A 7 1.51 -11.78 -20.35
CA LEU A 7 1.42 -12.72 -19.25
C LEU A 7 -0.06 -12.91 -18.95
N HIS A 8 -0.56 -14.14 -19.19
CA HIS A 8 -1.88 -14.53 -18.73
C HIS A 8 -1.83 -14.59 -17.20
N VAL A 9 -2.12 -13.47 -16.55
CA VAL A 9 -2.24 -13.40 -15.09
C VAL A 9 -3.54 -14.10 -14.73
N PRO A 10 -3.52 -15.21 -13.95
CA PRO A 10 -4.76 -15.79 -13.43
C PRO A 10 -5.52 -14.74 -12.63
N PRO A 11 -6.86 -14.86 -12.44
CA PRO A 11 -7.62 -13.89 -11.67
C PRO A 11 -6.90 -13.66 -10.35
N SER A 12 -6.39 -12.44 -10.19
CA SER A 12 -5.50 -12.07 -9.10
C SER A 12 -6.18 -12.31 -7.76
N ALA A 13 -5.47 -12.95 -6.84
CA ALA A 13 -5.89 -13.03 -5.45
C ALA A 13 -6.00 -11.64 -4.78
N TYR A 14 -5.63 -10.58 -5.49
CA TYR A 14 -5.53 -9.21 -5.00
C TYR A 14 -6.28 -8.23 -5.91
N ASP A 15 -6.63 -7.08 -5.35
CA ASP A 15 -7.32 -5.99 -6.04
C ASP A 15 -6.33 -4.87 -6.40
N VAL A 16 -6.65 -4.11 -7.45
CA VAL A 16 -5.81 -2.98 -7.89
C VAL A 16 -5.79 -1.89 -6.82
N HIS A 17 -4.57 -1.48 -6.43
CA HIS A 17 -4.38 -0.43 -5.44
C HIS A 17 -4.93 0.92 -5.95
N PRO A 18 -5.65 1.70 -5.12
CA PRO A 18 -6.15 3.02 -5.53
C PRO A 18 -5.07 3.99 -6.01
N GLY A 19 -3.82 3.80 -5.61
CA GLY A 19 -2.66 4.56 -6.08
C GLY A 19 -2.47 4.50 -7.58
N VAL A 20 -2.78 3.36 -8.23
CA VAL A 20 -2.68 3.22 -9.70
C VAL A 20 -3.52 4.27 -10.42
N ALA A 21 -4.80 4.41 -10.05
CA ALA A 21 -5.67 5.43 -10.64
C ALA A 21 -5.18 6.86 -10.34
N MET A 22 -4.57 7.08 -9.17
CA MET A 22 -4.00 8.40 -8.82
C MET A 22 -2.79 8.74 -9.69
N VAL A 23 -1.89 7.78 -9.95
CA VAL A 23 -0.74 7.97 -10.84
C VAL A 23 -1.21 8.19 -12.27
N GLN A 24 -2.13 7.37 -12.78
CA GLN A 24 -2.68 7.54 -14.13
C GLN A 24 -3.32 8.91 -14.31
N LYS A 25 -4.10 9.37 -13.33
CA LYS A 25 -4.68 10.72 -13.33
C LYS A 25 -3.61 11.80 -13.33
N PHE A 26 -2.58 11.64 -12.49
CA PHE A 26 -1.45 12.57 -12.44
C PHE A 26 -0.76 12.68 -13.82
N VAL A 27 -0.43 11.55 -14.45
CA VAL A 27 0.22 11.51 -15.76
C VAL A 27 -0.65 12.21 -16.84
N ALA A 28 -1.95 11.91 -16.86
CA ALA A 28 -2.88 12.52 -17.80
C ALA A 28 -3.03 14.04 -17.65
N GLU A 29 -3.00 14.55 -16.41
CA GLU A 29 -3.16 15.98 -16.11
C GLU A 29 -1.83 16.77 -16.19
N LEU A 30 -0.69 16.09 -16.14
CA LEU A 30 0.63 16.72 -16.04
C LEU A 30 0.92 17.71 -17.15
N PRO A 31 0.67 17.40 -18.47
CA PRO A 31 0.93 18.36 -19.54
C PRO A 31 0.11 19.64 -19.42
N GLY A 32 -1.17 19.52 -19.04
CA GLY A 32 -2.04 20.68 -18.85
C GLY A 32 -1.64 21.57 -17.68
N LYS A 33 -1.05 20.99 -16.62
CA LYS A 33 -0.62 21.71 -15.41
C LYS A 33 0.76 22.32 -15.51
N THR A 34 1.65 21.69 -16.27
CA THR A 34 3.09 22.02 -16.27
C THR A 34 3.63 22.37 -17.65
N GLY A 35 2.87 22.14 -18.73
CA GLY A 35 3.31 22.32 -20.11
C GLY A 35 4.25 21.21 -20.61
N LYS A 36 4.49 20.14 -19.84
CA LYS A 36 5.38 19.02 -20.19
C LYS A 36 4.77 17.68 -19.84
N THR A 37 5.05 16.67 -20.68
CA THR A 37 4.71 15.27 -20.40
C THR A 37 5.61 14.67 -19.32
N LEU A 38 5.28 13.47 -18.86
CA LEU A 38 6.11 12.74 -17.89
C LEU A 38 7.49 12.43 -18.46
N GLU A 39 7.56 12.03 -19.73
CA GLU A 39 8.81 11.78 -20.46
C GLU A 39 9.68 13.04 -20.52
N GLN A 40 9.08 14.20 -20.90
CA GLN A 40 9.80 15.47 -20.97
C GLN A 40 10.29 15.95 -19.59
N TRP A 41 9.57 15.64 -18.52
CA TRP A 41 10.04 15.89 -17.17
C TRP A 41 11.17 14.93 -16.77
N GLY A 42 11.09 13.67 -17.20
CA GLY A 42 12.18 12.70 -17.04
C GLY A 42 13.46 13.18 -17.70
N GLU A 43 13.41 13.51 -19.01
CA GLU A 43 14.54 14.04 -19.76
C GLU A 43 15.18 15.28 -19.10
N LEU A 44 14.33 16.18 -18.58
CA LEU A 44 14.79 17.38 -17.90
C LEU A 44 15.53 17.06 -16.59
N VAL A 45 15.07 16.07 -15.83
CA VAL A 45 15.72 15.62 -14.59
C VAL A 45 17.01 14.89 -14.90
N ASP A 46 17.03 14.02 -15.92
CA ASP A 46 18.22 13.23 -16.28
C ASP A 46 19.30 14.08 -16.95
N ALA A 47 18.93 15.21 -17.55
CA ALA A 47 19.89 16.21 -18.04
C ALA A 47 20.65 16.95 -16.90
N GLN A 48 20.24 16.75 -15.64
CA GLN A 48 20.95 17.26 -14.48
C GLN A 48 21.83 16.15 -13.90
N GLU A 49 23.03 16.51 -13.46
CA GLU A 49 23.98 15.57 -12.84
C GLU A 49 23.62 15.35 -11.35
N PHE A 50 22.47 14.71 -11.07
CA PHE A 50 22.07 14.34 -9.72
C PHE A 50 22.57 12.95 -9.37
N GLU A 51 23.17 12.79 -8.19
CA GLU A 51 23.65 11.49 -7.70
C GLU A 51 22.54 10.68 -7.03
N THR A 52 21.49 11.33 -6.52
CA THR A 52 20.46 10.66 -5.70
C THR A 52 19.02 11.02 -6.11
N ALA A 53 18.10 10.09 -5.92
CA ALA A 53 16.66 10.34 -6.06
C ALA A 53 16.16 11.45 -5.12
N ALA A 54 16.84 11.69 -4.01
CA ALA A 54 16.50 12.78 -3.08
C ALA A 54 16.78 14.15 -3.70
N GLU A 55 17.91 14.30 -4.37
CA GLU A 55 18.29 15.54 -5.10
C GLU A 55 17.36 15.81 -6.27
N LYS A 56 17.04 14.77 -7.09
CA LYS A 56 16.05 14.85 -8.18
C LYS A 56 14.71 15.39 -7.64
N ARG A 57 14.20 14.82 -6.53
CA ARG A 57 12.93 15.27 -5.88
C ARG A 57 13.06 16.69 -5.34
N ALA A 58 14.16 17.05 -4.71
CA ALA A 58 14.38 18.39 -4.17
C ALA A 58 14.40 19.44 -5.30
N PHE A 59 15.03 19.15 -6.42
CA PHE A 59 15.07 20.01 -7.61
C PHE A 59 13.65 20.25 -8.16
N LEU A 60 12.87 19.19 -8.40
CA LEU A 60 11.49 19.31 -8.88
C LEU A 60 10.61 20.14 -7.95
N LYS A 61 10.76 19.98 -6.64
CA LYS A 61 10.01 20.75 -5.65
C LYS A 61 10.44 22.22 -5.60
N ALA A 62 11.74 22.48 -5.53
CA ALA A 62 12.27 23.84 -5.34
C ALA A 62 12.20 24.69 -6.60
N LYS A 63 12.45 24.11 -7.76
CA LYS A 63 12.54 24.85 -9.04
C LYS A 63 11.24 24.83 -9.85
N HIS A 64 10.43 23.78 -9.69
CA HIS A 64 9.25 23.57 -10.53
C HIS A 64 7.93 23.44 -9.73
N GLY A 65 7.97 23.63 -8.40
CA GLY A 65 6.76 23.67 -7.57
C GLY A 65 6.02 22.34 -7.42
N PHE A 66 6.68 21.21 -7.69
CA PHE A 66 6.07 19.90 -7.53
C PHE A 66 5.74 19.59 -6.06
N GLY A 67 4.57 19.01 -5.81
CA GLY A 67 4.26 18.41 -4.52
C GLY A 67 5.10 17.14 -4.27
N THR A 68 5.14 16.68 -3.02
CA THR A 68 6.00 15.56 -2.61
C THR A 68 5.73 14.27 -3.42
N ASN A 69 4.47 13.89 -3.60
CA ASN A 69 4.11 12.68 -4.36
C ASN A 69 4.38 12.84 -5.85
N ALA A 70 4.02 13.99 -6.43
CA ALA A 70 4.26 14.27 -7.84
C ALA A 70 5.76 14.23 -8.19
N ALA A 71 6.62 14.83 -7.36
CA ALA A 71 8.06 14.77 -7.53
C ALA A 71 8.60 13.33 -7.40
N ALA A 72 8.02 12.52 -6.50
CA ALA A 72 8.39 11.12 -6.37
C ALA A 72 8.04 10.32 -7.63
N TRP A 73 6.83 10.47 -8.16
CA TRP A 73 6.40 9.77 -9.38
C TRP A 73 7.23 10.12 -10.62
N VAL A 74 7.60 11.39 -10.80
CA VAL A 74 8.52 11.77 -11.89
C VAL A 74 9.87 11.09 -11.73
N VAL A 75 10.44 11.08 -10.53
CA VAL A 75 11.76 10.48 -10.28
C VAL A 75 11.71 8.94 -10.42
N GLU A 76 10.66 8.28 -9.92
CA GLU A 76 10.47 6.85 -10.09
C GLU A 76 10.38 6.45 -11.57
N TYR A 77 9.78 7.30 -12.40
CA TYR A 77 9.74 7.08 -13.85
C TYR A 77 11.13 7.15 -14.50
N THR A 78 12.02 8.05 -14.03
CA THR A 78 13.39 8.21 -14.62
C THR A 78 14.35 7.10 -14.21
N ASP A 79 14.11 6.42 -13.11
CA ASP A 79 15.03 5.41 -12.58
C ASP A 79 14.87 4.03 -13.26
N ASP A 80 14.26 3.96 -14.47
CA ASP A 80 13.98 2.73 -15.26
C ASP A 80 13.29 1.60 -14.45
N ASN A 81 12.81 1.93 -13.29
CA ASN A 81 12.07 1.01 -12.47
C ASN A 81 10.58 1.18 -12.84
N PRO A 82 9.98 0.23 -13.62
CA PRO A 82 8.58 0.34 -13.93
C PRO A 82 7.83 0.47 -12.61
N THR A 83 7.24 1.65 -12.42
CA THR A 83 6.50 1.93 -11.19
C THR A 83 5.40 0.88 -11.08
N TRP A 84 5.41 0.13 -10.00
CA TRP A 84 4.41 -0.88 -9.69
C TRP A 84 2.98 -0.37 -9.81
N ASP A 85 2.79 0.93 -9.82
CA ASP A 85 1.53 1.65 -9.90
C ASP A 85 1.27 2.32 -11.27
N ALA A 86 2.10 2.04 -12.30
CA ALA A 86 1.93 2.61 -13.63
C ALA A 86 0.61 2.17 -14.30
N ASP A 87 0.26 0.89 -14.15
CA ASP A 87 -0.97 0.31 -14.69
C ASP A 87 -1.48 -0.86 -13.83
N PRO A 88 -2.77 -1.25 -13.96
CA PRO A 88 -3.37 -2.30 -13.16
C PRO A 88 -2.69 -3.67 -13.30
N GLU A 89 -2.24 -4.04 -14.49
CA GLU A 89 -1.64 -5.36 -14.76
C GLU A 89 -0.26 -5.46 -14.12
N SER A 90 0.59 -4.45 -14.31
CA SER A 90 1.89 -4.34 -13.68
C SER A 90 1.77 -4.35 -12.15
N TYR A 91 0.79 -3.62 -11.60
CA TYR A 91 0.55 -3.64 -10.16
C TYR A 91 0.18 -5.04 -9.66
N LEU A 92 -0.76 -5.73 -10.32
CA LEU A 92 -1.21 -7.05 -9.87
C LEU A 92 -0.10 -8.11 -9.92
N ALA A 93 0.78 -8.04 -10.90
CA ALA A 93 1.98 -8.88 -10.96
C ALA A 93 2.90 -8.61 -9.76
N CYS A 94 3.23 -7.33 -9.49
CA CYS A 94 4.05 -6.94 -8.34
C CYS A 94 3.38 -7.27 -6.99
N ALA A 95 2.05 -7.21 -6.89
CA ALA A 95 1.33 -7.50 -5.65
C ALA A 95 1.58 -8.93 -5.14
N VAL A 96 1.68 -9.89 -6.04
CA VAL A 96 2.04 -11.28 -5.69
C VAL A 96 3.47 -11.33 -5.16
N GLU A 97 4.40 -10.73 -5.88
CA GLU A 97 5.82 -10.69 -5.49
C GLU A 97 6.03 -9.99 -4.14
N PHE A 98 5.28 -8.90 -3.86
CA PHE A 98 5.35 -8.20 -2.58
C PHE A 98 4.95 -9.10 -1.42
N VAL A 99 3.87 -9.88 -1.58
CA VAL A 99 3.43 -10.81 -0.52
C VAL A 99 4.45 -11.93 -0.35
N ASP A 100 4.93 -12.52 -1.43
CA ASP A 100 5.93 -13.58 -1.36
C ASP A 100 7.21 -13.11 -0.68
N ALA A 101 7.70 -11.91 -1.03
CA ALA A 101 8.87 -11.31 -0.39
C ALA A 101 8.64 -10.97 1.10
N MET A 102 7.44 -10.49 1.47
CA MET A 102 7.10 -10.17 2.86
C MET A 102 7.17 -11.39 3.79
N TYR A 103 6.79 -12.55 3.28
CA TYR A 103 6.71 -13.80 4.05
C TYR A 103 7.81 -14.81 3.69
N ALA A 104 8.88 -14.38 3.02
CA ALA A 104 10.03 -15.22 2.73
C ALA A 104 10.96 -15.41 3.93
N GLY A 105 11.72 -16.52 3.91
CA GLY A 105 12.77 -16.81 4.88
C GLY A 105 12.25 -16.93 6.31
N GLY A 106 12.81 -16.18 7.24
CA GLY A 106 12.45 -16.28 8.65
C GLY A 106 11.01 -15.87 9.02
N LYS A 107 10.19 -15.43 8.04
CA LYS A 107 8.78 -15.03 8.24
C LYS A 107 7.78 -16.01 7.63
N GLU A 108 8.20 -17.10 7.03
CA GLU A 108 7.33 -18.09 6.37
C GLU A 108 6.21 -18.60 7.28
N HIS A 109 6.52 -18.84 8.54
CA HIS A 109 5.56 -19.32 9.53
C HIS A 109 4.44 -18.30 9.85
N LEU A 110 4.58 -17.02 9.49
CA LEU A 110 3.55 -16.00 9.62
C LEU A 110 2.58 -15.98 8.43
N ARG A 111 2.92 -16.62 7.31
CA ARG A 111 2.05 -16.65 6.13
C ARG A 111 0.66 -17.27 6.40
N PRO A 112 0.52 -18.39 7.11
CA PRO A 112 -0.80 -18.92 7.46
C PRO A 112 -1.64 -17.98 8.33
N VAL A 113 -0.99 -17.15 9.18
CA VAL A 113 -1.69 -16.11 9.97
C VAL A 113 -2.23 -15.02 9.06
N PHE A 114 -1.44 -14.56 8.10
CA PHE A 114 -1.83 -13.61 7.07
C PHE A 114 -3.00 -14.13 6.24
N GLU A 115 -2.93 -15.35 5.73
CA GLU A 115 -3.97 -15.96 4.92
C GLU A 115 -5.29 -16.07 5.69
N LYS A 116 -5.23 -16.45 6.98
CA LYS A 116 -6.41 -16.48 7.84
C LYS A 116 -7.02 -15.10 8.08
N LEU A 117 -6.21 -14.06 8.23
CA LEU A 117 -6.70 -12.69 8.31
C LEU A 117 -7.34 -12.21 7.00
N LEU A 118 -6.79 -12.59 5.85
CA LEU A 118 -7.40 -12.29 4.55
C LEU A 118 -8.76 -12.96 4.39
N GLU A 119 -8.86 -14.24 4.75
CA GLU A 119 -10.14 -14.97 4.75
C GLU A 119 -11.19 -14.23 5.59
N VAL A 120 -10.82 -13.85 6.82
CA VAL A 120 -11.71 -13.08 7.70
C VAL A 120 -12.05 -11.72 7.09
N GLY A 121 -11.06 -10.98 6.59
CA GLY A 121 -11.26 -9.66 6.00
C GLY A 121 -12.21 -9.69 4.81
N ARG A 122 -12.02 -10.63 3.88
CA ARG A 122 -12.87 -10.79 2.70
C ARG A 122 -14.30 -11.22 3.05
N SER A 123 -14.48 -11.99 4.14
CA SER A 123 -15.81 -12.40 4.58
C SER A 123 -16.67 -11.27 5.16
N LEU A 124 -16.12 -10.06 5.30
CA LEU A 124 -16.87 -8.90 5.85
C LEU A 124 -17.81 -8.26 4.81
N GLY A 125 -17.47 -8.36 3.52
CA GLY A 125 -18.32 -7.82 2.44
C GLY A 125 -17.63 -7.94 1.07
N ASP A 126 -18.41 -7.94 0.00
CA ASP A 126 -17.95 -8.04 -1.38
C ASP A 126 -17.22 -6.76 -1.85
N ASP A 127 -17.34 -5.67 -1.10
CA ASP A 127 -16.67 -4.40 -1.36
C ASP A 127 -15.28 -4.28 -0.70
N VAL A 128 -14.82 -5.33 -0.02
CA VAL A 128 -13.46 -5.39 0.53
C VAL A 128 -12.45 -5.59 -0.59
N LYS A 129 -11.47 -4.67 -0.68
CA LYS A 129 -10.33 -4.77 -1.60
C LYS A 129 -9.05 -5.04 -0.83
N VAL A 130 -8.26 -5.99 -1.32
CA VAL A 130 -6.97 -6.38 -0.76
C VAL A 130 -5.87 -5.89 -1.69
N CYS A 131 -5.10 -4.89 -1.28
CA CYS A 131 -4.16 -4.19 -2.15
C CYS A 131 -2.72 -4.23 -1.59
N PRO A 132 -1.94 -5.31 -1.81
CA PRO A 132 -0.59 -5.44 -1.28
C PRO A 132 0.34 -4.30 -1.69
N CYS A 133 1.18 -3.86 -0.75
CA CYS A 133 2.32 -2.97 -0.96
C CYS A 133 3.61 -3.72 -0.58
N LYS A 134 4.77 -3.13 -0.84
CA LYS A 134 6.09 -3.75 -0.57
C LYS A 134 6.28 -4.25 0.88
N THR A 135 5.64 -3.64 1.87
CA THR A 135 5.90 -3.93 3.30
C THR A 135 4.64 -4.20 4.12
N MET A 136 3.45 -4.11 3.54
CA MET A 136 2.17 -4.26 4.22
C MET A 136 1.07 -4.61 3.23
N VAL A 137 -0.04 -5.15 3.74
CA VAL A 137 -1.23 -5.43 2.95
C VAL A 137 -2.42 -4.66 3.54
N PRO A 138 -2.76 -3.50 2.98
CA PRO A 138 -3.96 -2.78 3.38
C PRO A 138 -5.23 -3.44 2.86
N LEU A 139 -6.29 -3.36 3.67
CA LEU A 139 -7.65 -3.71 3.34
C LEU A 139 -8.48 -2.44 3.20
N TYR A 140 -9.16 -2.30 2.07
CA TYR A 140 -9.96 -1.12 1.74
C TYR A 140 -11.45 -1.45 1.72
N ARG A 141 -12.24 -0.47 2.15
CA ARG A 141 -13.66 -0.28 1.84
C ARG A 141 -13.86 1.20 1.50
N GLY A 142 -13.65 1.57 0.23
CA GLY A 142 -13.50 2.98 -0.14
C GLY A 142 -12.25 3.66 0.46
N ARG A 143 -11.98 3.41 1.74
CA ARG A 143 -10.78 3.85 2.48
C ARG A 143 -10.14 2.68 3.19
N VAL A 144 -8.87 2.81 3.59
CA VAL A 144 -8.18 1.80 4.41
C VAL A 144 -8.88 1.66 5.75
N PHE A 145 -9.35 0.45 6.08
CA PHE A 145 -9.91 0.13 7.39
C PHE A 145 -9.01 -0.80 8.21
N ALA A 146 -8.14 -1.56 7.55
CA ALA A 146 -7.17 -2.40 8.22
C ALA A 146 -5.86 -2.49 7.42
N GLU A 147 -4.77 -2.85 8.08
CA GLU A 147 -3.45 -3.09 7.51
C GLU A 147 -2.84 -4.33 8.15
N ILE A 148 -2.37 -5.27 7.35
CA ILE A 148 -1.68 -6.46 7.80
C ILE A 148 -0.19 -6.29 7.50
N LYS A 149 0.68 -6.37 8.52
CA LYS A 149 2.12 -6.14 8.38
C LYS A 149 2.95 -7.13 9.17
N PRO A 150 3.87 -7.89 8.56
CA PRO A 150 4.84 -8.71 9.29
C PRO A 150 5.93 -7.81 9.90
N SER A 151 5.65 -7.24 11.08
CA SER A 151 6.45 -6.20 11.74
C SER A 151 7.79 -6.71 12.28
N THR A 152 7.85 -7.98 12.66
CA THR A 152 9.10 -8.63 13.10
C THR A 152 9.20 -10.03 12.46
N ARG A 153 10.27 -10.78 12.80
CA ARG A 153 10.40 -12.16 12.35
C ARG A 153 9.34 -13.10 12.93
N THR A 154 8.80 -12.78 14.11
CA THR A 154 7.88 -13.67 14.86
C THR A 154 6.48 -13.09 15.02
N ARG A 155 6.23 -11.86 14.53
CA ARG A 155 4.99 -11.14 14.81
C ARG A 155 4.45 -10.43 13.58
N LEU A 156 3.17 -10.60 13.39
CA LEU A 156 2.34 -9.86 12.45
C LEU A 156 1.50 -8.85 13.23
N ASP A 157 1.44 -7.61 12.79
CA ASP A 157 0.59 -6.58 13.35
C ASP A 157 -0.60 -6.32 12.43
N LEU A 158 -1.82 -6.39 12.99
CA LEU A 158 -3.06 -5.97 12.36
C LEU A 158 -3.40 -4.56 12.84
N GLY A 159 -3.14 -3.56 12.00
CA GLY A 159 -3.57 -2.18 12.23
C GLY A 159 -5.05 -2.01 11.88
N LEU A 160 -5.81 -1.24 12.69
CA LEU A 160 -7.25 -1.07 12.58
C LEU A 160 -7.64 0.41 12.64
N ALA A 161 -8.54 0.83 11.74
CA ALA A 161 -9.14 2.16 11.74
C ALA A 161 -10.36 2.18 12.66
N LEU A 162 -10.13 2.46 13.93
CA LEU A 162 -11.18 2.56 14.95
C LEU A 162 -11.30 4.00 15.45
N ALA A 163 -12.44 4.35 16.04
CA ALA A 163 -12.65 5.65 16.67
C ALA A 163 -11.67 5.85 17.85
N LEU A 164 -11.27 7.10 18.09
CA LEU A 164 -10.26 7.44 19.09
C LEU A 164 -10.68 7.17 20.53
N ASP A 165 -11.98 7.12 20.79
CA ASP A 165 -12.58 6.81 22.09
C ASP A 165 -12.66 5.31 22.40
N VAL A 166 -12.38 4.44 21.42
CA VAL A 166 -12.31 3.00 21.67
C VAL A 166 -11.11 2.71 22.59
N PRO A 167 -11.35 2.13 23.78
CA PRO A 167 -10.27 1.80 24.70
C PRO A 167 -9.48 0.59 24.21
N GLY A 168 -8.19 0.54 24.53
CA GLY A 168 -7.42 -0.69 24.40
C GLY A 168 -7.94 -1.75 25.37
N GLN A 169 -8.17 -2.99 24.90
CA GLN A 169 -8.56 -4.11 25.73
C GLN A 169 -8.04 -5.45 25.18
N GLY A 170 -7.64 -6.34 26.05
CA GLY A 170 -7.08 -7.63 25.66
C GLY A 170 -5.85 -7.48 24.77
N LYS A 171 -5.91 -8.04 23.56
CA LYS A 171 -4.86 -7.88 22.53
C LYS A 171 -4.96 -6.58 21.74
N LEU A 172 -6.10 -5.89 21.76
CA LEU A 172 -6.28 -4.60 21.10
C LEU A 172 -5.53 -3.52 21.87
N LYS A 173 -4.60 -2.84 21.22
CA LYS A 173 -3.83 -1.74 21.79
C LYS A 173 -4.02 -0.48 20.97
N ARG A 174 -4.12 0.68 21.62
CA ARG A 174 -4.04 1.98 20.96
C ARG A 174 -2.63 2.20 20.44
N ASN A 175 -2.50 2.73 19.22
CA ASN A 175 -1.22 3.11 18.65
C ASN A 175 -1.00 4.61 18.79
N GLU A 176 -0.54 5.04 19.94
CA GLU A 176 -0.37 6.45 20.27
C GLU A 176 0.60 7.18 19.33
N GLN A 177 1.56 6.49 18.75
CA GLN A 177 2.49 7.07 17.78
C GLN A 177 1.78 7.40 16.45
N ARG A 178 0.92 6.50 15.95
CA ARG A 178 0.11 6.75 14.75
C ARG A 178 -0.96 7.81 14.99
N ILE A 179 -1.63 7.76 16.15
CA ILE A 179 -2.63 8.75 16.56
C ILE A 179 -2.03 10.18 16.55
N ARG A 180 -0.86 10.37 17.16
CA ARG A 180 -0.16 11.68 17.16
C ARG A 180 0.21 12.18 15.77
N LYS A 181 0.38 11.28 14.80
CA LYS A 181 0.65 11.61 13.39
C LYS A 181 -0.61 11.85 12.56
N GLY A 182 -1.80 11.74 13.17
CA GLY A 182 -3.07 11.85 12.46
C GLY A 182 -3.37 10.67 11.54
N ASP A 183 -2.72 9.51 11.78
CA ASP A 183 -2.96 8.29 11.02
C ASP A 183 -4.34 7.72 11.37
N ARG A 184 -5.01 7.18 10.37
CA ARG A 184 -6.31 6.55 10.51
C ARG A 184 -6.25 5.23 11.29
N LEU A 185 -5.16 4.48 11.16
CA LEU A 185 -4.97 3.19 11.82
C LEU A 185 -4.56 3.40 13.27
N THR A 186 -5.54 3.71 14.09
CA THR A 186 -5.39 4.14 15.49
C THR A 186 -5.12 3.02 16.47
N HIS A 187 -5.42 1.77 16.09
CA HIS A 187 -5.29 0.60 16.95
C HIS A 187 -4.47 -0.50 16.28
N VAL A 188 -3.96 -1.42 17.08
CA VAL A 188 -3.17 -2.55 16.61
C VAL A 188 -3.44 -3.80 17.46
N ILE A 189 -3.47 -4.96 16.78
CA ILE A 189 -3.46 -6.29 17.40
C ILE A 189 -2.22 -7.03 16.90
N SER A 190 -1.42 -7.56 17.81
CA SER A 190 -0.25 -8.37 17.48
C SER A 190 -0.59 -9.85 17.50
N LEU A 191 -0.17 -10.58 16.45
CA LEU A 191 -0.50 -11.99 16.20
C LEU A 191 0.78 -12.74 15.84
N GLU A 192 0.95 -13.95 16.38
CA GLU A 192 2.15 -14.78 16.17
C GLU A 192 1.83 -16.13 15.53
N LYS A 193 0.59 -16.62 15.67
CA LYS A 193 0.11 -17.91 15.17
C LYS A 193 -1.34 -17.84 14.74
N VAL A 194 -1.78 -18.79 13.91
CA VAL A 194 -3.15 -18.86 13.40
C VAL A 194 -4.20 -18.85 14.51
N GLY A 195 -3.95 -19.53 15.64
CA GLY A 195 -4.86 -19.54 16.79
C GLY A 195 -5.06 -18.19 17.48
N ASP A 196 -4.24 -17.19 17.16
CA ASP A 196 -4.42 -15.81 17.64
C ASP A 196 -5.52 -15.05 16.88
N VAL A 197 -5.94 -15.54 15.70
CA VAL A 197 -7.04 -14.99 14.91
C VAL A 197 -8.37 -15.49 15.49
N THR A 198 -8.72 -14.96 16.65
CA THR A 198 -9.91 -15.34 17.45
C THR A 198 -11.16 -14.59 17.02
N ALA A 199 -12.30 -14.92 17.66
CA ALA A 199 -13.56 -14.18 17.50
C ALA A 199 -13.41 -12.70 17.84
N ASP A 200 -12.59 -12.34 18.84
CA ASP A 200 -12.31 -10.93 19.19
C ASP A 200 -11.62 -10.18 18.04
N VAL A 201 -10.65 -10.81 17.38
CA VAL A 201 -10.00 -10.22 16.20
C VAL A 201 -11.00 -9.95 15.09
N ARG A 202 -11.90 -10.92 14.83
CA ARG A 202 -13.00 -10.74 13.86
C ARG A 202 -13.92 -9.58 14.26
N THR A 203 -14.29 -9.48 15.54
CA THR A 203 -15.13 -8.40 16.06
C THR A 203 -14.51 -7.03 15.80
N TRP A 204 -13.22 -6.86 16.10
CA TRP A 204 -12.51 -5.60 15.88
C TRP A 204 -12.33 -5.26 14.40
N LEU A 205 -12.05 -6.27 13.59
CA LEU A 205 -11.96 -6.10 12.14
C LEU A 205 -13.30 -5.69 11.53
N THR A 206 -14.41 -6.28 12.01
CA THR A 206 -15.78 -5.90 11.62
C THR A 206 -16.11 -4.47 12.03
N ALA A 207 -15.71 -4.05 13.25
CA ALA A 207 -15.91 -2.68 13.72
C ALA A 207 -15.14 -1.67 12.85
N ALA A 208 -13.89 -1.97 12.49
CA ALA A 208 -13.10 -1.13 11.62
C ALA A 208 -13.68 -1.03 10.19
N TYR A 209 -14.16 -2.15 9.64
CA TYR A 209 -14.86 -2.19 8.35
C TYR A 209 -16.14 -1.36 8.36
N ALA A 210 -16.95 -1.44 9.42
CA ALA A 210 -18.17 -0.65 9.57
C ALA A 210 -17.87 0.86 9.66
N ALA A 211 -16.81 1.24 10.38
CA ALA A 211 -16.43 2.64 10.62
C ALA A 211 -16.05 3.42 9.34
N VAL A 212 -15.65 2.75 8.26
CA VAL A 212 -15.26 3.42 7.00
C VAL A 212 -16.38 3.42 5.96
N GLY A 213 -17.46 2.71 6.19
CA GLY A 213 -18.63 2.64 5.29
C GLY A 213 -19.78 3.57 5.68
N ALA A 214 -19.61 4.35 6.74
CA ALA A 214 -20.57 5.33 7.22
C ALA A 214 -20.33 6.71 6.60
#